data_aec1e1981c9433d278145d3291fb27f1
#
_entry.id   aec1e1981c9433d278145d3291fb27f1
#
_cell.length_a   1.000
_cell.length_b   1.000
_cell.length_c   1.000
_cell.angle_alpha   90.00
_cell.angle_beta   90.00
_cell.angle_gamma   90.00
#
_symmetry.space_group_name_H-M   'P 1'
#
loop_
_entity.id
_entity.type
_entity.pdbx_description
1 polymer ?
#
loop_
_entity_poly.entity_id
_entity_poly.type
_entity_poly.pdbx_seq_one_letter_code
_entity_poly.pdbx_strand_id
1 'polypeptide(L)'
;MDPDVFAAAYWSRRPLLTSAADLGRDFSDLLTLADVDELLSVRGLRTPFLRIAKDGAVVEPRRFTGSGGAGAEVADQVSSDSVLRLFSEGSTVVLQGLHRLWPPLIAFADALAAELGHPTQVNAYITPPSSRGFSPHYDVHDVFVLQVAGEKHWTIHEPVLADPLRTQPWGDRAEAVAARAQEAPVIDAVLRPGDALYLPRGYLHSAVALGEISAHLTIGVHNVTRWGAVESALDLVRTLATDDPALRTSLPLGVDLTAPGTTTEDVAAVLAGLHAALDRVDPAAVADRLRSRTWAQVRPEPVAPLAQATAAAALTTDTVLRVRPRLRLQLRDVVGDEVVLVAGRQHRTFPAAQRPALAELLAAGELKVGDLPGLPAAEQCELARRLVVESVAVVPDAQPVHHGGDERGTGA
;
A
#
# COMPACT_ATOMS: atom_id res chain seq x y z
N MET A 1 8.36 14.52 17.60
CA MET A 1 7.25 15.46 17.24
C MET A 1 5.94 14.83 17.67
N ASP A 2 5.03 15.63 18.20
CA ASP A 2 3.68 15.18 18.56
C ASP A 2 2.87 14.83 17.29
N PRO A 3 2.16 13.70 17.24
CA PRO A 3 1.33 13.30 16.08
C PRO A 3 0.27 14.34 15.68
N ASP A 4 -0.35 15.01 16.66
CA ASP A 4 -1.37 16.03 16.40
C ASP A 4 -0.75 17.29 15.75
N VAL A 5 0.46 17.65 16.15
CA VAL A 5 1.23 18.74 15.51
C VAL A 5 1.59 18.36 14.07
N PHE A 6 2.02 17.12 13.84
CA PHE A 6 2.30 16.64 12.49
C PHE A 6 1.04 16.68 11.61
N ALA A 7 -0.06 16.13 12.11
CA ALA A 7 -1.33 16.10 11.39
C ALA A 7 -1.86 17.50 11.04
N ALA A 8 -1.76 18.44 11.98
CA ALA A 8 -2.28 19.80 11.79
C ALA A 8 -1.38 20.68 10.90
N ALA A 9 -0.06 20.54 10.99
CA ALA A 9 0.88 21.47 10.39
C ALA A 9 1.56 20.95 9.11
N TYR A 10 1.73 19.64 8.96
CA TYR A 10 2.54 19.04 7.88
C TYR A 10 1.76 18.10 6.98
N TRP A 11 0.89 17.25 7.52
CA TRP A 11 0.18 16.23 6.76
C TRP A 11 -0.56 16.81 5.55
N SER A 12 -0.20 16.36 4.34
CA SER A 12 -0.69 16.87 3.04
C SER A 12 -0.62 18.40 2.88
N ARG A 13 0.34 19.09 3.56
CA ARG A 13 0.43 20.54 3.54
C ARG A 13 1.82 21.07 3.20
N ARG A 14 2.84 20.66 3.93
CA ARG A 14 4.22 21.12 3.73
C ARG A 14 5.26 20.07 4.07
N PRO A 15 6.44 20.12 3.46
CA PRO A 15 7.53 19.23 3.76
C PRO A 15 8.02 19.36 5.20
N LEU A 16 8.60 18.28 5.71
CA LEU A 16 9.24 18.24 7.02
C LEU A 16 10.55 17.45 6.92
N LEU A 17 11.66 18.12 7.21
CA LEU A 17 12.95 17.47 7.41
C LEU A 17 13.15 17.27 8.93
N THR A 18 13.49 16.05 9.32
CA THR A 18 13.78 15.68 10.71
C THR A 18 15.14 15.01 10.77
N SER A 19 16.02 15.49 11.65
CA SER A 19 17.38 14.96 11.77
C SER A 19 17.40 13.62 12.51
N ALA A 20 18.45 12.82 12.28
CA ALA A 20 18.72 11.60 13.03
C ALA A 20 18.78 11.82 14.54
N ALA A 21 19.34 12.96 14.97
CA ALA A 21 19.41 13.33 16.38
C ALA A 21 18.03 13.54 17.02
N ASP A 22 17.07 14.12 16.26
CA ASP A 22 15.70 14.33 16.72
C ASP A 22 14.86 13.06 16.72
N LEU A 23 15.19 12.10 15.84
CA LEU A 23 14.51 10.81 15.74
C LEU A 23 15.08 9.76 16.68
N GLY A 24 16.37 9.85 17.01
CA GLY A 24 17.08 8.87 17.84
C GLY A 24 17.20 7.48 17.16
N ARG A 25 17.23 7.44 15.82
CA ARG A 25 17.22 6.20 15.02
C ARG A 25 18.02 6.37 13.75
N ASP A 26 18.71 5.31 13.29
CA ASP A 26 19.50 5.29 12.05
C ASP A 26 18.90 4.45 10.92
N PHE A 27 17.76 3.77 11.18
CA PHE A 27 17.05 2.90 10.26
C PHE A 27 17.82 1.65 9.78
N SER A 28 18.97 1.34 10.36
CA SER A 28 19.75 0.14 10.02
C SER A 28 19.01 -1.17 10.32
N ASP A 29 18.05 -1.12 11.23
CA ASP A 29 17.13 -2.21 11.56
C ASP A 29 16.12 -2.51 10.42
N LEU A 30 15.93 -1.58 9.49
CA LEU A 30 14.99 -1.75 8.38
C LEU A 30 15.66 -2.30 7.12
N LEU A 31 16.81 -1.76 6.74
CA LEU A 31 17.57 -2.19 5.55
C LEU A 31 19.00 -1.67 5.62
N THR A 32 19.96 -2.54 5.33
CA THR A 32 21.38 -2.20 5.17
C THR A 32 21.84 -2.43 3.72
N LEU A 33 23.03 -1.96 3.34
CA LEU A 33 23.63 -2.27 2.03
C LEU A 33 23.92 -3.78 1.88
N ALA A 34 24.25 -4.48 2.96
CA ALA A 34 24.43 -5.93 2.94
C ALA A 34 23.10 -6.68 2.65
N ASP A 35 21.97 -6.20 3.18
CA ASP A 35 20.66 -6.73 2.87
C ASP A 35 20.28 -6.49 1.40
N VAL A 36 20.67 -5.35 0.84
CA VAL A 36 20.51 -5.06 -0.59
C VAL A 36 21.30 -6.06 -1.44
N ASP A 37 22.58 -6.31 -1.10
CA ASP A 37 23.39 -7.30 -1.79
C ASP A 37 22.80 -8.71 -1.68
N GLU A 38 22.29 -9.10 -0.52
CA GLU A 38 21.57 -10.36 -0.34
C GLU A 38 20.36 -10.47 -1.28
N LEU A 39 19.50 -9.44 -1.33
CA LEU A 39 18.34 -9.42 -2.21
C LEU A 39 18.73 -9.54 -3.70
N LEU A 40 19.79 -8.87 -4.12
CA LEU A 40 20.23 -8.83 -5.51
C LEU A 40 20.95 -10.12 -5.96
N SER A 41 21.64 -10.81 -5.04
CA SER A 41 22.55 -11.92 -5.40
C SER A 41 21.99 -13.30 -5.11
N VAL A 42 21.29 -13.51 -3.97
CA VAL A 42 20.95 -14.89 -3.51
C VAL A 42 19.47 -15.16 -3.30
N ARG A 43 18.60 -14.15 -3.36
CA ARG A 43 17.16 -14.32 -3.11
C ARG A 43 16.34 -14.61 -4.36
N GLY A 44 16.98 -14.80 -5.52
CA GLY A 44 16.29 -15.11 -6.77
C GLY A 44 15.30 -14.01 -7.20
N LEU A 45 15.67 -12.75 -6.94
CA LEU A 45 14.82 -11.60 -7.24
C LEU A 45 14.45 -11.55 -8.72
N ARG A 46 13.22 -11.11 -9.02
CA ARG A 46 12.67 -11.02 -10.37
C ARG A 46 12.04 -9.66 -10.62
N THR A 47 11.82 -9.33 -11.89
CA THR A 47 10.95 -8.21 -12.23
C THR A 47 9.49 -8.53 -11.83
N PRO A 48 8.68 -7.56 -11.42
CA PRO A 48 8.97 -6.10 -11.35
C PRO A 48 9.59 -5.61 -10.03
N PHE A 49 10.11 -6.51 -9.18
CA PHE A 49 10.65 -6.12 -7.87
C PHE A 49 12.01 -5.39 -7.94
N LEU A 50 12.64 -5.38 -9.11
CA LEU A 50 13.79 -4.55 -9.43
C LEU A 50 13.53 -3.69 -10.66
N ARG A 51 13.95 -2.44 -10.59
CA ARG A 51 14.06 -1.50 -11.70
C ARG A 51 15.43 -0.83 -11.64
N ILE A 52 16.00 -0.51 -12.79
CA ILE A 52 17.22 0.27 -12.87
C ILE A 52 16.92 1.55 -13.65
N ALA A 53 17.45 2.67 -13.16
CA ALA A 53 17.28 3.98 -13.78
C ALA A 53 18.63 4.65 -13.99
N LYS A 54 18.81 5.33 -15.13
CA LYS A 54 19.98 6.13 -15.44
C LYS A 54 19.54 7.45 -16.08
N ASP A 55 20.04 8.57 -15.55
CA ASP A 55 19.77 9.92 -16.07
C ASP A 55 18.26 10.19 -16.30
N GLY A 56 17.41 9.72 -15.38
CA GLY A 56 15.96 9.89 -15.45
C GLY A 56 15.22 8.87 -16.31
N ALA A 57 15.91 8.03 -17.08
CA ALA A 57 15.31 7.01 -17.92
C ALA A 57 15.37 5.61 -17.26
N VAL A 58 14.31 4.82 -17.49
CA VAL A 58 14.27 3.42 -17.01
C VAL A 58 15.05 2.54 -18.00
N VAL A 59 15.97 1.72 -17.47
CA VAL A 59 16.72 0.73 -18.21
C VAL A 59 15.82 -0.48 -18.52
N GLU A 60 15.87 -0.98 -19.76
CA GLU A 60 15.08 -2.14 -20.16
C GLU A 60 15.44 -3.39 -19.32
N PRO A 61 14.45 -4.14 -18.82
CA PRO A 61 14.66 -5.31 -17.95
C PRO A 61 15.62 -6.35 -18.53
N ARG A 62 15.58 -6.62 -19.83
CA ARG A 62 16.47 -7.59 -20.51
C ARG A 62 17.97 -7.29 -20.35
N ARG A 63 18.35 -6.06 -19.96
CA ARG A 63 19.74 -5.68 -19.71
C ARG A 63 20.28 -6.15 -18.37
N PHE A 64 19.40 -6.50 -17.43
CA PHE A 64 19.78 -6.93 -16.08
C PHE A 64 19.02 -8.18 -15.59
N THR A 65 18.26 -8.84 -16.49
CA THR A 65 17.60 -10.11 -16.19
C THR A 65 17.97 -11.18 -17.19
N GLY A 66 17.79 -12.43 -16.80
CA GLY A 66 18.07 -13.60 -17.65
C GLY A 66 17.39 -14.85 -17.12
N SER A 67 17.80 -15.98 -17.67
CA SER A 67 17.33 -17.29 -17.21
C SER A 67 17.79 -17.56 -15.78
N GLY A 68 16.92 -18.18 -14.98
CA GLY A 68 17.25 -18.68 -13.64
C GLY A 68 18.22 -19.88 -13.62
N GLY A 69 18.59 -20.40 -14.79
CA GLY A 69 19.49 -21.55 -14.92
C GLY A 69 18.80 -22.91 -14.78
N ALA A 70 19.59 -23.96 -14.67
CA ALA A 70 19.11 -25.33 -14.55
C ALA A 70 18.22 -25.50 -13.29
N GLY A 71 17.02 -26.07 -13.48
CA GLY A 71 16.06 -26.28 -12.39
C GLY A 71 15.27 -25.03 -11.95
N ALA A 72 15.45 -23.87 -12.62
CA ALA A 72 14.69 -22.65 -12.39
C ALA A 72 14.20 -22.10 -13.74
N GLU A 73 13.04 -22.58 -14.20
CA GLU A 73 12.45 -22.21 -15.50
C GLU A 73 11.80 -20.83 -15.46
N VAL A 74 12.60 -19.79 -15.21
CA VAL A 74 12.18 -18.38 -15.23
C VAL A 74 13.07 -17.61 -16.20
N ALA A 75 12.52 -16.60 -16.89
CA ALA A 75 13.22 -15.85 -17.91
C ALA A 75 13.64 -14.43 -17.45
N ASP A 76 13.21 -14.02 -16.25
CA ASP A 76 13.31 -12.64 -15.75
C ASP A 76 13.98 -12.55 -14.38
N GLN A 77 14.82 -13.54 -14.03
CA GLN A 77 15.61 -13.47 -12.81
C GLN A 77 16.69 -12.39 -12.94
N VAL A 78 16.87 -11.63 -11.88
CA VAL A 78 17.91 -10.59 -11.80
C VAL A 78 19.29 -11.25 -11.86
N SER A 79 20.17 -10.70 -12.72
CA SER A 79 21.57 -11.06 -12.81
C SER A 79 22.41 -10.07 -12.03
N SER A 80 22.98 -10.49 -10.90
CA SER A 80 23.86 -9.66 -10.06
C SER A 80 25.04 -9.07 -10.82
N ASP A 81 25.63 -9.83 -11.75
CA ASP A 81 26.74 -9.37 -12.61
C ASP A 81 26.32 -8.22 -13.52
N SER A 82 25.11 -8.31 -14.08
CA SER A 82 24.57 -7.25 -14.94
C SER A 82 24.19 -6.00 -14.13
N VAL A 83 23.65 -6.21 -12.92
CA VAL A 83 23.36 -5.11 -11.98
C VAL A 83 24.66 -4.41 -11.58
N LEU A 84 25.70 -5.16 -11.20
CA LEU A 84 27.01 -4.62 -10.83
C LEU A 84 27.57 -3.73 -11.95
N ARG A 85 27.55 -4.22 -13.21
CA ARG A 85 28.01 -3.44 -14.36
C ARG A 85 27.26 -2.13 -14.53
N LEU A 86 25.91 -2.19 -14.54
CA LEU A 86 25.05 -1.01 -14.69
C LEU A 86 25.22 -0.02 -13.54
N PHE A 87 25.34 -0.51 -12.31
CA PHE A 87 25.60 0.30 -11.13
C PHE A 87 26.95 1.02 -11.22
N SER A 88 28.01 0.30 -11.64
CA SER A 88 29.34 0.89 -11.87
C SER A 88 29.34 1.91 -13.01
N GLU A 89 28.41 1.81 -13.95
CA GLU A 89 28.20 2.79 -15.02
C GLU A 89 27.38 4.02 -14.59
N GLY A 90 27.04 4.16 -13.31
CA GLY A 90 26.29 5.29 -12.75
C GLY A 90 24.77 5.10 -12.68
N SER A 91 24.25 3.89 -12.88
CA SER A 91 22.80 3.64 -12.79
C SER A 91 22.34 3.48 -11.34
N THR A 92 21.18 4.02 -11.00
CA THR A 92 20.50 3.80 -9.72
C THR A 92 19.72 2.49 -9.75
N VAL A 93 19.93 1.65 -8.74
CA VAL A 93 19.14 0.45 -8.46
C VAL A 93 17.91 0.84 -7.65
N VAL A 94 16.74 0.40 -8.06
CA VAL A 94 15.47 0.62 -7.35
C VAL A 94 14.85 -0.72 -7.01
N LEU A 95 14.90 -1.10 -5.74
CA LEU A 95 14.17 -2.25 -5.22
C LEU A 95 12.72 -1.83 -4.96
N GLN A 96 11.78 -2.51 -5.58
CA GLN A 96 10.36 -2.19 -5.51
C GLN A 96 9.59 -3.19 -4.66
N GLY A 97 8.57 -2.72 -3.97
CA GLY A 97 7.66 -3.59 -3.24
C GLY A 97 8.30 -4.30 -2.04
N LEU A 98 9.27 -3.70 -1.38
CA LEU A 98 9.97 -4.28 -0.22
C LEU A 98 9.02 -4.60 0.94
N HIS A 99 7.91 -3.91 1.06
CA HIS A 99 6.78 -4.25 1.95
C HIS A 99 6.08 -5.58 1.59
N ARG A 100 6.61 -6.34 0.63
CA ARG A 100 6.16 -7.67 0.20
C ARG A 100 7.27 -8.71 0.28
N LEU A 101 8.53 -8.27 0.34
CA LEU A 101 9.71 -9.12 0.18
C LEU A 101 10.58 -9.18 1.42
N TRP A 102 10.71 -8.06 2.16
CA TRP A 102 11.67 -7.93 3.24
C TRP A 102 10.98 -7.83 4.59
N PRO A 103 11.14 -8.81 5.50
CA PRO A 103 10.37 -8.89 6.74
C PRO A 103 10.36 -7.64 7.60
N PRO A 104 11.52 -6.95 7.88
CA PRO A 104 11.50 -5.72 8.68
C PRO A 104 10.64 -4.63 8.04
N LEU A 105 10.70 -4.49 6.71
CA LEU A 105 9.92 -3.48 5.98
C LEU A 105 8.45 -3.88 5.83
N ILE A 106 8.11 -5.17 5.86
CA ILE A 106 6.72 -5.62 5.94
C ILE A 106 6.13 -5.14 7.27
N ALA A 107 6.79 -5.45 8.39
CA ALA A 107 6.31 -5.07 9.72
C ALA A 107 6.21 -3.55 9.89
N PHE A 108 7.24 -2.82 9.46
CA PHE A 108 7.27 -1.35 9.54
C PHE A 108 6.16 -0.69 8.71
N ALA A 109 6.00 -1.11 7.44
CA ALA A 109 4.97 -0.57 6.56
C ALA A 109 3.57 -0.83 7.07
N ASP A 110 3.35 -2.00 7.66
CA ASP A 110 2.08 -2.41 8.23
C ASP A 110 1.71 -1.59 9.47
N ALA A 111 2.67 -1.37 10.38
CA ALA A 111 2.49 -0.51 11.56
C ALA A 111 2.19 0.94 11.15
N LEU A 112 2.99 1.48 10.21
CA LEU A 112 2.81 2.84 9.72
C LEU A 112 1.46 3.02 9.01
N ALA A 113 1.02 2.04 8.20
CA ALA A 113 -0.29 2.09 7.54
C ALA A 113 -1.45 2.07 8.55
N ALA A 114 -1.30 1.34 9.66
CA ALA A 114 -2.29 1.30 10.74
C ALA A 114 -2.39 2.66 11.46
N GLU A 115 -1.27 3.30 11.77
CA GLU A 115 -1.25 4.62 12.40
C GLU A 115 -1.79 5.72 11.49
N LEU A 116 -1.36 5.73 10.22
CA LEU A 116 -1.79 6.75 9.26
C LEU A 116 -3.23 6.56 8.77
N GLY A 117 -3.80 5.36 8.87
CA GLY A 117 -5.10 5.04 8.27
C GLY A 117 -5.07 5.01 6.73
N HIS A 118 -3.88 4.96 6.12
CA HIS A 118 -3.67 5.00 4.67
C HIS A 118 -2.75 3.85 4.24
N PRO A 119 -3.03 3.18 3.09
CA PRO A 119 -2.13 2.14 2.57
C PRO A 119 -0.74 2.70 2.26
N THR A 120 0.29 1.90 2.54
CA THR A 120 1.70 2.25 2.29
C THR A 120 2.35 1.27 1.31
N GLN A 121 3.40 1.74 0.64
CA GLN A 121 4.32 0.93 -0.14
C GLN A 121 5.76 1.33 0.18
N VAL A 122 6.71 0.39 0.08
CA VAL A 122 8.12 0.67 0.35
C VAL A 122 8.97 0.28 -0.84
N ASN A 123 9.82 1.22 -1.27
CA ASN A 123 10.87 1.02 -2.25
C ASN A 123 12.21 1.48 -1.66
N ALA A 124 13.33 0.93 -2.17
CA ALA A 124 14.66 1.43 -1.84
C ALA A 124 15.36 1.91 -3.10
N TYR A 125 16.07 3.01 -2.98
CA TYR A 125 16.85 3.62 -4.06
C TYR A 125 18.33 3.62 -3.67
N ILE A 126 19.14 2.85 -4.38
CA ILE A 126 20.57 2.73 -4.18
C ILE A 126 21.26 3.42 -5.36
N THR A 127 21.96 4.50 -5.09
CA THR A 127 22.56 5.38 -6.10
C THR A 127 24.08 5.38 -5.94
N PRO A 128 24.84 5.16 -7.03
CA PRO A 128 26.30 5.24 -6.99
C PRO A 128 26.80 6.66 -6.70
N PRO A 129 28.06 6.82 -6.28
CA PRO A 129 28.66 8.13 -6.00
C PRO A 129 28.44 9.14 -7.12
N SER A 130 28.10 10.38 -6.74
CA SER A 130 27.96 11.52 -7.65
C SER A 130 26.95 11.33 -8.78
N SER A 131 26.04 10.37 -8.64
CA SER A 131 25.03 10.04 -9.65
C SER A 131 23.66 10.60 -9.27
N ARG A 132 22.85 10.87 -10.30
CA ARG A 132 21.45 11.31 -10.16
C ARG A 132 20.53 10.16 -10.57
N GLY A 133 19.47 9.90 -9.78
CA GLY A 133 18.44 8.93 -10.14
C GLY A 133 17.43 9.49 -11.13
N PHE A 134 16.61 10.41 -10.68
CA PHE A 134 15.53 11.02 -11.46
C PHE A 134 15.68 12.54 -11.56
N SER A 135 15.20 13.10 -12.67
CA SER A 135 15.03 14.54 -12.85
C SER A 135 13.98 15.10 -11.90
N PRO A 136 13.91 16.43 -11.67
CA PRO A 136 12.87 17.04 -10.86
C PRO A 136 11.48 16.59 -11.29
N HIS A 137 10.69 16.12 -10.35
CA HIS A 137 9.32 15.64 -10.55
C HIS A 137 8.53 15.74 -9.24
N TYR A 138 7.24 15.46 -9.30
CA TYR A 138 6.42 15.27 -8.11
C TYR A 138 5.70 13.92 -8.15
N ASP A 139 5.41 13.38 -6.98
CA ASP A 139 4.56 12.21 -6.82
C ASP A 139 3.10 12.59 -6.60
N VAL A 140 2.18 11.70 -6.98
CA VAL A 140 0.73 11.84 -6.76
C VAL A 140 0.27 11.18 -5.44
N HIS A 141 1.20 10.88 -4.57
CA HIS A 141 1.03 10.34 -3.22
C HIS A 141 2.05 10.97 -2.28
N ASP A 142 1.76 11.00 -0.99
CA ASP A 142 2.70 11.50 0.00
C ASP A 142 3.85 10.51 0.18
N VAL A 143 5.02 11.00 0.58
CA VAL A 143 6.23 10.20 0.67
C VAL A 143 6.98 10.49 1.97
N PHE A 144 7.43 9.42 2.67
CA PHE A 144 8.50 9.52 3.64
C PHE A 144 9.77 8.96 3.01
N VAL A 145 10.83 9.75 3.04
CA VAL A 145 12.19 9.34 2.67
C VAL A 145 12.96 9.09 3.94
N LEU A 146 13.55 7.90 4.09
CA LEU A 146 14.42 7.55 5.22
C LEU A 146 15.81 7.26 4.67
N GLN A 147 16.80 8.07 5.02
CA GLN A 147 18.19 7.85 4.59
C GLN A 147 18.79 6.73 5.41
N VAL A 148 19.28 5.66 4.76
CA VAL A 148 19.82 4.48 5.45
C VAL A 148 21.31 4.30 5.28
N ALA A 149 21.92 4.83 4.19
CA ALA A 149 23.36 4.78 3.96
C ALA A 149 23.81 5.93 3.07
N GLY A 150 25.06 6.39 3.30
CA GLY A 150 25.67 7.48 2.54
C GLY A 150 24.91 8.79 2.61
N GLU A 151 25.38 9.78 1.87
CA GLU A 151 24.78 11.11 1.86
C GLU A 151 24.04 11.38 0.55
N LYS A 152 22.94 12.13 0.62
CA LYS A 152 22.16 12.53 -0.55
C LYS A 152 21.70 13.97 -0.42
N HIS A 153 22.03 14.78 -1.40
CA HIS A 153 21.57 16.16 -1.48
C HIS A 153 20.17 16.19 -2.11
N TRP A 154 19.23 16.76 -1.39
CA TRP A 154 17.83 16.91 -1.79
C TRP A 154 17.46 18.35 -2.01
N THR A 155 16.80 18.62 -3.12
CA THR A 155 16.27 19.93 -3.48
C THR A 155 14.76 19.80 -3.66
N ILE A 156 13.99 20.54 -2.83
CA ILE A 156 12.52 20.50 -2.80
C ILE A 156 11.97 21.86 -3.17
N HIS A 157 11.01 21.90 -4.10
CA HIS A 157 10.33 23.14 -4.51
C HIS A 157 8.83 23.06 -4.26
N GLU A 158 8.20 24.23 -4.17
CA GLU A 158 6.75 24.35 -4.09
C GLU A 158 6.05 23.63 -5.24
N PRO A 159 4.83 23.11 -5.02
CA PRO A 159 4.09 22.41 -6.06
C PRO A 159 3.68 23.32 -7.23
N VAL A 160 3.65 22.76 -8.44
CA VAL A 160 2.98 23.36 -9.61
C VAL A 160 1.49 23.03 -9.62
N LEU A 161 1.10 21.97 -8.94
CA LEU A 161 -0.27 21.53 -8.68
C LEU A 161 -0.34 21.03 -7.24
N ALA A 162 -1.08 21.73 -6.41
CA ALA A 162 -1.34 21.28 -5.05
C ALA A 162 -2.29 20.08 -5.04
N ASP A 163 -2.02 19.12 -4.16
CA ASP A 163 -2.87 17.94 -3.94
C ASP A 163 -3.23 17.16 -5.23
N PRO A 164 -2.26 16.83 -6.11
CA PRO A 164 -2.55 16.16 -7.38
C PRO A 164 -3.28 14.83 -7.13
N LEU A 165 -4.26 14.56 -7.98
CA LEU A 165 -4.93 13.26 -8.02
C LEU A 165 -4.07 12.23 -8.77
N ARG A 166 -4.33 10.94 -8.55
CA ARG A 166 -3.62 9.84 -9.25
C ARG A 166 -3.66 9.94 -10.78
N THR A 167 -4.66 10.60 -11.31
CA THR A 167 -4.86 10.85 -12.75
C THR A 167 -4.16 12.11 -13.25
N GLN A 168 -3.38 12.78 -12.40
CA GLN A 168 -2.72 14.05 -12.71
C GLN A 168 -1.19 13.94 -12.51
N PRO A 169 -0.50 13.03 -13.23
CA PRO A 169 0.95 12.84 -13.09
C PRO A 169 1.71 14.09 -13.55
N TRP A 170 2.96 14.22 -13.06
CA TRP A 170 3.82 15.34 -13.38
C TRP A 170 4.13 15.45 -14.90
N GLY A 171 4.14 14.34 -15.62
CA GLY A 171 4.43 14.32 -17.07
C GLY A 171 3.52 15.22 -17.88
N ASP A 172 2.26 15.37 -17.48
CA ASP A 172 1.29 16.27 -18.14
C ASP A 172 1.61 17.75 -17.91
N ARG A 173 2.60 18.06 -17.04
CA ARG A 173 3.02 19.40 -16.60
C ARG A 173 4.53 19.59 -16.67
N ALA A 174 5.21 18.82 -17.52
CA ALA A 174 6.68 18.77 -17.58
C ALA A 174 7.32 20.16 -17.73
N GLU A 175 6.76 21.04 -18.55
CA GLU A 175 7.27 22.42 -18.73
C GLU A 175 7.15 23.25 -17.45
N ALA A 176 6.00 23.20 -16.76
CA ALA A 176 5.80 23.91 -15.50
C ALA A 176 6.70 23.36 -14.39
N VAL A 177 6.92 22.05 -14.37
CA VAL A 177 7.84 21.39 -13.43
C VAL A 177 9.27 21.86 -13.71
N ALA A 178 9.70 21.89 -14.96
CA ALA A 178 11.05 22.35 -15.34
C ALA A 178 11.26 23.84 -14.98
N ALA A 179 10.27 24.69 -15.18
CA ALA A 179 10.33 26.10 -14.79
C ALA A 179 10.40 26.27 -13.26
N ARG A 180 9.54 25.59 -12.50
CA ARG A 180 9.53 25.63 -11.03
C ARG A 180 10.84 25.13 -10.43
N ALA A 181 11.48 24.15 -11.01
CA ALA A 181 12.77 23.63 -10.55
C ALA A 181 13.95 24.60 -10.71
N GLN A 182 13.76 25.75 -11.39
CA GLN A 182 14.75 26.84 -11.47
C GLN A 182 14.55 27.93 -10.40
N GLU A 183 13.46 27.87 -9.67
CA GLU A 183 13.17 28.83 -8.60
C GLU A 183 13.90 28.43 -7.30
N ALA A 184 13.88 29.32 -6.31
CA ALA A 184 14.47 29.01 -5.00
C ALA A 184 13.73 27.82 -4.34
N PRO A 185 14.46 26.80 -3.87
CA PRO A 185 13.84 25.67 -3.18
C PRO A 185 13.32 26.05 -1.79
N VAL A 186 12.32 25.32 -1.31
CA VAL A 186 11.82 25.43 0.08
C VAL A 186 12.66 24.60 1.05
N ILE A 187 13.30 23.51 0.54
CA ILE A 187 14.33 22.75 1.26
C ILE A 187 15.48 22.51 0.29
N ASP A 188 16.68 22.80 0.76
CA ASP A 188 17.95 22.49 0.08
C ASP A 188 18.90 21.93 1.15
N ALA A 189 18.99 20.59 1.21
CA ALA A 189 19.63 19.92 2.35
C ALA A 189 20.29 18.60 1.96
N VAL A 190 21.33 18.24 2.71
CA VAL A 190 21.98 16.94 2.63
C VAL A 190 21.41 16.04 3.73
N LEU A 191 20.78 14.94 3.33
CA LEU A 191 20.33 13.89 4.23
C LEU A 191 21.46 12.89 4.51
N ARG A 192 21.64 12.57 5.78
CA ARG A 192 22.58 11.57 6.32
C ARG A 192 21.83 10.38 6.91
N PRO A 193 22.49 9.22 7.13
CA PRO A 193 21.86 8.07 7.75
C PRO A 193 21.11 8.46 9.04
N GLY A 194 19.83 8.05 9.12
CA GLY A 194 18.92 8.40 10.20
C GLY A 194 18.07 9.66 9.98
N ASP A 195 18.39 10.51 9.00
CA ASP A 195 17.53 11.63 8.63
C ASP A 195 16.27 11.14 7.90
N ALA A 196 15.17 11.82 8.15
CA ALA A 196 13.89 11.56 7.50
C ALA A 196 13.32 12.83 6.87
N LEU A 197 12.73 12.68 5.68
CA LEU A 197 12.07 13.76 4.96
C LEU A 197 10.65 13.34 4.59
N TYR A 198 9.65 14.07 5.06
CA TYR A 198 8.27 13.93 4.62
C TYR A 198 7.99 14.93 3.48
N LEU A 199 7.40 14.43 2.41
CA LEU A 199 6.99 15.20 1.24
C LEU A 199 5.51 14.97 0.97
N PRO A 200 4.65 16.00 1.08
CA PRO A 200 3.29 15.92 0.55
C PRO A 200 3.32 15.73 -0.97
N ARG A 201 2.31 15.07 -1.50
CA ARG A 201 2.14 14.94 -2.95
C ARG A 201 2.11 16.32 -3.64
N GLY A 202 2.69 16.39 -4.82
CA GLY A 202 2.78 17.63 -5.58
C GLY A 202 4.04 18.44 -5.36
N TYR A 203 4.73 18.30 -4.22
CA TYR A 203 6.03 18.94 -4.00
C TYR A 203 7.08 18.38 -4.95
N LEU A 204 7.72 19.29 -5.71
CA LEU A 204 8.78 18.90 -6.63
C LEU A 204 10.02 18.51 -5.84
N HIS A 205 10.64 17.42 -6.26
CA HIS A 205 11.87 16.95 -5.64
C HIS A 205 12.84 16.36 -6.64
N SER A 206 14.11 16.53 -6.33
CA SER A 206 15.23 15.85 -7.00
C SER A 206 16.35 15.60 -6.01
N ALA A 207 17.18 14.59 -6.28
CA ALA A 207 18.26 14.25 -5.38
C ALA A 207 19.50 13.73 -6.11
N VAL A 208 20.68 14.03 -5.54
CA VAL A 208 22.01 13.63 -6.05
C VAL A 208 22.80 12.98 -4.92
N ALA A 209 23.38 11.79 -5.16
CA ALA A 209 24.26 11.11 -4.20
C ALA A 209 25.60 11.84 -4.10
N LEU A 210 26.16 11.92 -2.90
CA LEU A 210 27.41 12.61 -2.62
C LEU A 210 28.50 11.60 -2.22
N GLY A 211 29.67 11.68 -2.90
CA GLY A 211 30.91 11.04 -2.48
C GLY A 211 30.96 9.53 -2.39
N GLU A 212 29.91 8.88 -1.93
CA GLU A 212 29.82 7.44 -1.70
C GLU A 212 28.48 6.85 -2.17
N ILE A 213 28.30 5.54 -2.04
CA ILE A 213 27.00 4.88 -2.31
C ILE A 213 25.96 5.42 -1.35
N SER A 214 24.88 5.97 -1.90
CA SER A 214 23.77 6.46 -1.12
C SER A 214 22.55 5.55 -1.25
N ALA A 215 21.97 5.16 -0.13
CA ALA A 215 20.72 4.39 -0.09
C ALA A 215 19.67 5.07 0.79
N HIS A 216 18.44 5.14 0.28
CA HIS A 216 17.29 5.59 1.06
C HIS A 216 16.08 4.73 0.78
N LEU A 217 15.22 4.60 1.78
CA LEU A 217 13.88 4.05 1.65
C LEU A 217 12.92 5.17 1.26
N THR A 218 11.99 4.85 0.37
CA THR A 218 10.85 5.69 0.04
C THR A 218 9.58 4.95 0.42
N ILE A 219 8.84 5.52 1.37
CA ILE A 219 7.56 4.97 1.81
C ILE A 219 6.48 5.85 1.20
N GLY A 220 5.88 5.37 0.12
CA GLY A 220 4.75 6.03 -0.53
C GLY A 220 3.46 5.76 0.26
N VAL A 221 2.73 6.81 0.57
CA VAL A 221 1.45 6.75 1.26
C VAL A 221 0.33 6.99 0.25
N HIS A 222 -0.49 5.98 0.01
CA HIS A 222 -1.63 6.09 -0.89
C HIS A 222 -2.79 6.84 -0.20
N ASN A 223 -2.76 8.17 -0.29
CA ASN A 223 -3.74 9.02 0.37
C ASN A 223 -5.17 8.63 0.00
N VAL A 224 -5.98 8.33 1.01
CA VAL A 224 -7.44 8.23 0.89
C VAL A 224 -7.97 9.66 0.89
N THR A 225 -8.50 10.11 -0.22
CA THR A 225 -8.85 11.51 -0.44
C THR A 225 -10.37 11.72 -0.45
N ARG A 226 -10.81 12.97 -0.28
CA ARG A 226 -12.21 13.35 -0.51
C ARG A 226 -12.66 13.04 -1.93
N TRP A 227 -11.75 13.09 -2.92
CA TRP A 227 -12.03 12.67 -4.28
C TRP A 227 -12.41 11.19 -4.37
N GLY A 228 -11.78 10.32 -3.57
CA GLY A 228 -12.18 8.92 -3.45
C GLY A 228 -13.63 8.75 -2.94
N ALA A 229 -14.09 9.65 -2.07
CA ALA A 229 -15.49 9.69 -1.66
C ALA A 229 -16.41 10.17 -2.81
N VAL A 230 -15.99 11.17 -3.58
CA VAL A 230 -16.72 11.61 -4.80
C VAL A 230 -16.88 10.44 -5.78
N GLU A 231 -15.81 9.72 -6.10
CA GLU A 231 -15.87 8.54 -6.99
C GLU A 231 -16.80 7.46 -6.44
N SER A 232 -16.78 7.24 -5.10
CA SER A 232 -17.65 6.26 -4.44
C SER A 232 -19.13 6.68 -4.50
N ALA A 233 -19.42 7.97 -4.33
CA ALA A 233 -20.77 8.52 -4.46
C ALA A 233 -21.27 8.40 -5.91
N LEU A 234 -20.45 8.77 -6.90
CA LEU A 234 -20.80 8.67 -8.31
C LEU A 234 -21.07 7.22 -8.75
N ASP A 235 -20.32 6.26 -8.22
CA ASP A 235 -20.60 4.83 -8.43
C ASP A 235 -21.97 4.41 -7.91
N LEU A 236 -22.38 4.92 -6.73
CA LEU A 236 -23.71 4.64 -6.16
C LEU A 236 -24.81 5.34 -6.96
N VAL A 237 -24.60 6.61 -7.34
CA VAL A 237 -25.54 7.34 -8.23
C VAL A 237 -25.76 6.57 -9.52
N ARG A 238 -24.68 6.10 -10.16
CA ARG A 238 -24.77 5.29 -11.38
C ARG A 238 -25.58 4.02 -11.18
N THR A 239 -25.39 3.34 -10.05
CA THR A 239 -26.18 2.12 -9.71
C THR A 239 -27.66 2.46 -9.57
N LEU A 240 -28.01 3.50 -8.80
CA LEU A 240 -29.39 3.94 -8.62
C LEU A 240 -30.03 4.43 -9.92
N ALA A 241 -29.29 5.14 -10.74
CA ALA A 241 -29.75 5.63 -12.05
C ALA A 241 -30.00 4.47 -13.03
N THR A 242 -29.25 3.37 -12.93
CA THR A 242 -29.50 2.19 -13.78
C THR A 242 -30.84 1.54 -13.50
N ASP A 243 -31.37 1.68 -12.30
CA ASP A 243 -32.68 1.12 -11.91
C ASP A 243 -33.85 2.02 -12.33
N ASP A 244 -33.58 3.27 -12.76
CA ASP A 244 -34.61 4.20 -13.23
C ASP A 244 -35.01 3.87 -14.69
N PRO A 245 -36.28 3.45 -14.94
CA PRO A 245 -36.73 3.16 -16.30
C PRO A 245 -36.65 4.35 -17.23
N ALA A 246 -36.85 5.60 -16.75
CA ALA A 246 -36.80 6.80 -17.56
C ALA A 246 -35.41 7.05 -18.15
N LEU A 247 -34.35 6.76 -17.38
CA LEU A 247 -32.97 6.90 -17.81
C LEU A 247 -32.48 5.79 -18.76
N ARG A 248 -33.30 4.73 -18.93
CA ARG A 248 -33.00 3.62 -19.85
C ARG A 248 -33.73 3.72 -21.18
N THR A 249 -34.56 4.72 -21.36
CA THR A 249 -35.28 4.93 -22.63
C THR A 249 -34.32 5.35 -23.74
N SER A 250 -34.67 4.98 -24.98
CA SER A 250 -33.93 5.46 -26.15
C SER A 250 -34.22 6.94 -26.38
N LEU A 251 -33.24 7.65 -26.95
CA LEU A 251 -33.49 8.98 -27.50
C LEU A 251 -34.56 8.92 -28.64
N PRO A 252 -35.27 10.03 -28.94
CA PRO A 252 -36.30 10.04 -29.93
C PRO A 252 -35.84 9.54 -31.32
N LEU A 253 -36.72 8.88 -32.04
CA LEU A 253 -36.46 8.44 -33.41
C LEU A 253 -36.15 9.64 -34.29
N GLY A 254 -35.07 9.56 -35.07
CA GLY A 254 -34.71 10.63 -36.04
C GLY A 254 -33.95 11.79 -35.42
N VAL A 255 -33.47 11.68 -34.15
CA VAL A 255 -32.64 12.71 -33.56
C VAL A 255 -31.31 12.84 -34.33
N ASP A 256 -30.99 14.07 -34.73
CA ASP A 256 -29.74 14.39 -35.40
C ASP A 256 -28.67 14.81 -34.40
N LEU A 257 -27.82 13.86 -33.99
CA LEU A 257 -26.73 14.09 -33.04
C LEU A 257 -25.61 14.98 -33.60
N THR A 258 -25.62 15.30 -34.89
CA THR A 258 -24.64 16.19 -35.52
C THR A 258 -25.05 17.66 -35.42
N ALA A 259 -26.34 17.94 -35.20
CA ALA A 259 -26.85 19.29 -35.04
C ALA A 259 -26.73 19.81 -33.61
N PRO A 260 -26.13 20.99 -33.38
CA PRO A 260 -25.99 21.54 -32.01
C PRO A 260 -27.38 21.75 -31.36
N GLY A 261 -27.46 21.36 -30.06
CA GLY A 261 -28.64 21.58 -29.23
C GLY A 261 -29.78 20.59 -29.38
N THR A 262 -29.73 19.64 -30.31
CA THR A 262 -30.81 18.70 -30.62
C THR A 262 -31.21 17.81 -29.42
N THR A 263 -30.28 17.53 -28.50
CA THR A 263 -30.50 16.66 -27.35
C THR A 263 -30.56 17.43 -26.01
N THR A 264 -30.64 18.76 -26.02
CA THR A 264 -30.54 19.59 -24.83
C THR A 264 -31.63 19.27 -23.81
N GLU A 265 -32.88 19.06 -24.26
CA GLU A 265 -34.00 18.71 -23.37
C GLU A 265 -33.86 17.31 -22.79
N ASP A 266 -33.46 16.32 -23.60
CA ASP A 266 -33.19 14.95 -23.12
C ASP A 266 -32.06 14.93 -22.11
N VAL A 267 -30.97 15.67 -22.35
CA VAL A 267 -29.86 15.81 -21.42
C VAL A 267 -30.30 16.49 -20.12
N ALA A 268 -31.15 17.52 -20.19
CA ALA A 268 -31.71 18.16 -19.01
C ALA A 268 -32.52 17.17 -18.14
N ALA A 269 -33.35 16.33 -18.79
CA ALA A 269 -34.10 15.27 -18.12
C ALA A 269 -33.16 14.22 -17.46
N VAL A 270 -32.09 13.83 -18.17
CA VAL A 270 -31.05 12.93 -17.60
C VAL A 270 -30.39 13.56 -16.39
N LEU A 271 -30.02 14.85 -16.45
CA LEU A 271 -29.40 15.54 -15.30
C LEU A 271 -30.35 15.63 -14.11
N ALA A 272 -31.64 15.87 -14.33
CA ALA A 272 -32.66 15.85 -13.27
C ALA A 272 -32.78 14.46 -12.62
N GLY A 273 -32.77 13.39 -13.43
CA GLY A 273 -32.76 12.01 -12.94
C GLY A 273 -31.49 11.67 -12.12
N LEU A 274 -30.33 12.15 -12.55
CA LEU A 274 -29.09 11.99 -11.78
C LEU A 274 -29.10 12.77 -10.46
N HIS A 275 -29.68 13.97 -10.41
CA HIS A 275 -29.85 14.72 -9.16
C HIS A 275 -30.78 13.94 -8.20
N ALA A 276 -31.91 13.43 -8.68
CA ALA A 276 -32.80 12.63 -7.87
C ALA A 276 -32.14 11.32 -7.37
N ALA A 277 -31.26 10.72 -8.15
CA ALA A 277 -30.48 9.57 -7.73
C ALA A 277 -29.46 9.97 -6.64
N LEU A 278 -28.79 11.14 -6.77
CA LEU A 278 -27.83 11.66 -5.79
C LEU A 278 -28.50 11.94 -4.43
N ASP A 279 -29.71 12.52 -4.44
CA ASP A 279 -30.47 12.81 -3.22
C ASP A 279 -30.85 11.53 -2.42
N ARG A 280 -30.84 10.37 -3.09
CA ARG A 280 -31.10 9.07 -2.49
C ARG A 280 -29.85 8.37 -1.96
N VAL A 281 -28.65 8.93 -2.23
CA VAL A 281 -27.40 8.31 -1.77
C VAL A 281 -27.22 8.50 -0.28
N ASP A 282 -27.14 7.39 0.45
CA ASP A 282 -26.83 7.39 1.87
C ASP A 282 -25.32 7.68 2.10
N PRO A 283 -24.96 8.70 2.91
CA PRO A 283 -23.58 8.96 3.28
C PRO A 283 -22.85 7.76 3.89
N ALA A 284 -23.56 6.90 4.65
CA ALA A 284 -22.98 5.69 5.22
C ALA A 284 -22.58 4.68 4.13
N ALA A 285 -23.42 4.53 3.09
CA ALA A 285 -23.11 3.68 1.94
C ALA A 285 -21.88 4.20 1.16
N VAL A 286 -21.72 5.52 1.03
CA VAL A 286 -20.51 6.13 0.42
C VAL A 286 -19.27 5.80 1.25
N ALA A 287 -19.35 5.97 2.57
CA ALA A 287 -18.25 5.65 3.49
C ALA A 287 -17.87 4.15 3.41
N ASP A 288 -18.86 3.26 3.35
CA ASP A 288 -18.63 1.82 3.20
C ASP A 288 -17.99 1.47 1.86
N ARG A 289 -18.40 2.12 0.79
CA ARG A 289 -17.82 1.94 -0.54
C ARG A 289 -16.37 2.41 -0.59
N LEU A 290 -16.10 3.60 -0.04
CA LEU A 290 -14.74 4.15 0.07
C LEU A 290 -13.84 3.21 0.88
N ARG A 291 -14.30 2.76 2.05
CA ARG A 291 -13.59 1.78 2.88
C ARG A 291 -13.31 0.50 2.10
N SER A 292 -14.29 -0.01 1.35
CA SER A 292 -14.14 -1.23 0.55
C SER A 292 -13.10 -1.09 -0.55
N ARG A 293 -13.05 0.05 -1.22
CA ARG A 293 -12.05 0.36 -2.26
C ARG A 293 -10.64 0.47 -1.68
N THR A 294 -10.51 1.10 -0.52
CA THR A 294 -9.23 1.27 0.18
C THR A 294 -8.69 -0.08 0.66
N TRP A 295 -9.52 -0.87 1.36
CA TRP A 295 -9.12 -2.18 1.86
C TRP A 295 -8.75 -3.18 0.76
N ALA A 296 -9.32 -3.05 -0.44
CA ALA A 296 -8.95 -3.92 -1.55
C ALA A 296 -7.47 -3.81 -1.94
N GLN A 297 -6.80 -2.72 -1.54
CA GLN A 297 -5.38 -2.46 -1.79
C GLN A 297 -4.49 -2.89 -0.62
N VAL A 298 -5.07 -3.09 0.57
CA VAL A 298 -4.35 -3.51 1.77
C VAL A 298 -4.28 -5.03 1.81
N ARG A 299 -3.07 -5.58 1.88
CA ARG A 299 -2.88 -7.01 2.05
C ARG A 299 -3.08 -7.39 3.51
N PRO A 300 -3.86 -8.43 3.82
CA PRO A 300 -3.88 -8.99 5.17
C PRO A 300 -2.49 -9.48 5.59
N GLU A 301 -2.25 -9.54 6.90
CA GLU A 301 -1.01 -10.10 7.45
C GLU A 301 -0.70 -11.46 6.79
N PRO A 302 0.53 -11.70 6.28
CA PRO A 302 0.90 -13.00 5.75
C PRO A 302 0.73 -14.11 6.79
N VAL A 303 0.26 -15.26 6.40
CA VAL A 303 0.21 -16.44 7.27
C VAL A 303 1.41 -17.36 7.02
N ALA A 304 1.86 -18.06 8.04
CA ALA A 304 2.85 -19.14 7.92
C ALA A 304 2.11 -20.46 7.61
N PRO A 305 1.94 -20.86 6.34
CA PRO A 305 0.96 -21.87 5.97
C PRO A 305 1.23 -23.24 6.59
N LEU A 306 2.50 -23.66 6.69
CA LEU A 306 2.86 -24.95 7.27
C LEU A 306 2.66 -24.97 8.79
N ALA A 307 3.10 -23.90 9.48
CA ALA A 307 2.95 -23.79 10.92
C ALA A 307 1.48 -23.68 11.32
N GLN A 308 0.68 -22.89 10.59
CA GLN A 308 -0.75 -22.76 10.82
C GLN A 308 -1.50 -24.09 10.53
N ALA A 309 -1.11 -24.83 9.51
CA ALA A 309 -1.69 -26.15 9.24
C ALA A 309 -1.40 -27.14 10.39
N THR A 310 -0.17 -27.15 10.90
CA THR A 310 0.22 -27.96 12.07
C THR A 310 -0.56 -27.57 13.31
N ALA A 311 -0.65 -26.25 13.60
CA ALA A 311 -1.41 -25.75 14.74
C ALA A 311 -2.91 -26.10 14.61
N ALA A 312 -3.49 -25.96 13.41
CA ALA A 312 -4.89 -26.33 13.15
C ALA A 312 -5.20 -27.80 13.43
N ALA A 313 -4.24 -28.69 13.19
CA ALA A 313 -4.38 -30.12 13.49
C ALA A 313 -4.30 -30.43 15.00
N ALA A 314 -3.60 -29.58 15.76
CA ALA A 314 -3.35 -29.77 17.20
C ALA A 314 -4.22 -28.86 18.10
N LEU A 315 -5.25 -28.19 17.59
CA LEU A 315 -6.09 -27.27 18.33
C LEU A 315 -6.78 -27.96 19.53
N THR A 316 -6.76 -27.26 20.63
CA THR A 316 -7.50 -27.58 21.86
C THR A 316 -8.33 -26.38 22.32
N THR A 317 -9.16 -26.55 23.33
CA THR A 317 -9.93 -25.45 23.93
C THR A 317 -9.07 -24.37 24.58
N ASP A 318 -7.82 -24.69 24.96
CA ASP A 318 -6.85 -23.72 25.52
C ASP A 318 -6.10 -22.94 24.47
N THR A 319 -6.19 -23.35 23.19
CA THR A 319 -5.50 -22.64 22.10
C THR A 319 -6.06 -21.24 21.93
N VAL A 320 -5.18 -20.26 21.80
CA VAL A 320 -5.55 -18.87 21.49
C VAL A 320 -5.75 -18.72 19.98
N LEU A 321 -6.88 -18.13 19.60
CA LEU A 321 -7.17 -17.69 18.24
C LEU A 321 -7.14 -16.17 18.18
N ARG A 322 -6.47 -15.63 17.16
CA ARG A 322 -6.50 -14.21 16.83
C ARG A 322 -7.11 -14.02 15.44
N VAL A 323 -8.04 -13.09 15.33
CA VAL A 323 -8.52 -12.63 14.01
C VAL A 323 -7.33 -12.17 13.19
N ARG A 324 -7.23 -12.64 11.96
CA ARG A 324 -6.09 -12.29 11.09
C ARG A 324 -6.04 -10.78 10.86
N PRO A 325 -4.96 -10.10 11.26
CA PRO A 325 -4.84 -8.65 11.16
C PRO A 325 -5.02 -8.16 9.71
N ARG A 326 -5.67 -7.01 9.59
CA ARG A 326 -5.97 -6.33 8.30
C ARG A 326 -6.84 -7.15 7.33
N LEU A 327 -7.33 -8.31 7.72
CA LEU A 327 -8.36 -9.00 6.96
C LEU A 327 -9.71 -8.31 7.24
N ARG A 328 -10.31 -7.73 6.21
CA ARG A 328 -11.64 -7.16 6.34
C ARG A 328 -12.66 -8.29 6.53
N LEU A 329 -13.32 -8.27 7.67
CA LEU A 329 -14.35 -9.23 8.04
C LEU A 329 -15.70 -8.50 8.25
N GLN A 330 -16.77 -9.11 7.77
CA GLN A 330 -18.12 -8.64 7.98
C GLN A 330 -19.03 -9.86 8.17
N LEU A 331 -19.61 -9.96 9.35
CA LEU A 331 -20.64 -10.97 9.63
C LEU A 331 -21.98 -10.41 9.15
N ARG A 332 -22.65 -11.13 8.26
CA ARG A 332 -23.99 -10.78 7.77
C ARG A 332 -25.07 -11.40 8.64
N ASP A 333 -26.30 -10.92 8.47
CA ASP A 333 -27.44 -11.49 9.17
C ASP A 333 -27.71 -12.92 8.69
N VAL A 334 -28.33 -13.69 9.61
CA VAL A 334 -28.75 -15.07 9.37
C VAL A 334 -29.83 -15.09 8.30
N VAL A 335 -29.69 -15.96 7.31
CA VAL A 335 -30.70 -16.25 6.30
C VAL A 335 -30.94 -17.76 6.31
N GLY A 336 -32.15 -18.18 6.74
CA GLY A 336 -32.44 -19.58 7.00
C GLY A 336 -31.56 -20.13 8.14
N ASP A 337 -30.89 -21.26 7.89
CA ASP A 337 -30.00 -21.91 8.86
C ASP A 337 -28.54 -21.53 8.69
N GLU A 338 -28.23 -20.46 7.93
CA GLU A 338 -26.88 -20.08 7.58
C GLU A 338 -26.56 -18.64 7.94
N VAL A 339 -25.32 -18.39 8.32
CA VAL A 339 -24.71 -17.07 8.48
C VAL A 339 -23.52 -16.94 7.54
N VAL A 340 -23.36 -15.78 6.91
CA VAL A 340 -22.29 -15.51 5.95
C VAL A 340 -21.23 -14.61 6.59
N LEU A 341 -20.00 -15.07 6.64
CA LEU A 341 -18.82 -14.27 6.93
C LEU A 341 -18.16 -13.85 5.63
N VAL A 342 -18.18 -12.55 5.37
CA VAL A 342 -17.45 -11.96 4.25
C VAL A 342 -16.04 -11.67 4.71
N ALA A 343 -15.04 -12.27 4.03
CA ALA A 343 -13.63 -12.09 4.32
C ALA A 343 -12.91 -11.57 3.06
N GLY A 344 -12.60 -10.27 3.03
CA GLY A 344 -12.11 -9.62 1.84
C GLY A 344 -13.10 -9.70 0.68
N ARG A 345 -12.78 -10.47 -0.37
CA ARG A 345 -13.67 -10.73 -1.52
C ARG A 345 -14.37 -12.08 -1.47
N GLN A 346 -14.10 -12.88 -0.45
CA GLN A 346 -14.63 -14.24 -0.33
C GLN A 346 -15.82 -14.27 0.65
N HIS A 347 -16.83 -15.05 0.31
CA HIS A 347 -17.98 -15.33 1.17
C HIS A 347 -17.82 -16.75 1.70
N ARG A 348 -17.99 -16.90 3.01
CA ARG A 348 -17.91 -18.17 3.72
C ARG A 348 -19.19 -18.38 4.50
N THR A 349 -19.87 -19.48 4.25
CA THR A 349 -21.12 -19.83 4.90
C THR A 349 -20.87 -20.74 6.09
N PHE A 350 -21.50 -20.44 7.21
CA PHE A 350 -21.45 -21.21 8.44
C PHE A 350 -22.87 -21.53 8.92
N PRO A 351 -23.08 -22.59 9.71
CA PRO A 351 -24.35 -22.82 10.40
C PRO A 351 -24.75 -21.61 11.25
N ALA A 352 -26.05 -21.28 11.27
CA ALA A 352 -26.57 -20.15 12.06
C ALA A 352 -26.24 -20.26 13.55
N ALA A 353 -26.16 -21.48 14.09
CA ALA A 353 -25.75 -21.75 15.46
C ALA A 353 -24.32 -21.24 15.80
N GLN A 354 -23.45 -21.10 14.81
CA GLN A 354 -22.08 -20.60 15.00
C GLN A 354 -21.98 -19.06 15.02
N ARG A 355 -23.09 -18.35 14.73
CA ARG A 355 -23.10 -16.87 14.68
C ARG A 355 -22.63 -16.21 15.97
N PRO A 356 -23.06 -16.64 17.19
CA PRO A 356 -22.58 -16.05 18.44
C PRO A 356 -21.07 -16.18 18.62
N ALA A 357 -20.52 -17.36 18.31
CA ALA A 357 -19.07 -17.62 18.39
C ALA A 357 -18.26 -16.75 17.41
N LEU A 358 -18.74 -16.63 16.16
CA LEU A 358 -18.14 -15.76 15.17
C LEU A 358 -18.21 -14.28 15.58
N ALA A 359 -19.34 -13.81 16.07
CA ALA A 359 -19.52 -12.44 16.52
C ALA A 359 -18.59 -12.09 17.69
N GLU A 360 -18.46 -12.99 18.67
CA GLU A 360 -17.57 -12.81 19.83
C GLU A 360 -16.11 -12.73 19.40
N LEU A 361 -15.63 -13.67 18.57
CA LEU A 361 -14.27 -13.64 18.05
C LEU A 361 -13.97 -12.33 17.29
N LEU A 362 -14.92 -11.87 16.47
CA LEU A 362 -14.74 -10.62 15.72
C LEU A 362 -14.72 -9.38 16.62
N ALA A 363 -15.48 -9.38 17.69
CA ALA A 363 -15.55 -8.29 18.66
C ALA A 363 -14.30 -8.25 19.57
N ALA A 364 -13.89 -9.42 20.08
CA ALA A 364 -12.72 -9.53 20.96
C ALA A 364 -11.40 -9.40 20.20
N GLY A 365 -11.37 -9.76 18.91
CA GLY A 365 -10.16 -9.81 18.10
C GLY A 365 -9.24 -11.00 18.42
N GLU A 366 -9.18 -11.43 19.69
CA GLU A 366 -8.42 -12.57 20.17
C GLU A 366 -9.13 -13.21 21.36
N LEU A 367 -9.19 -14.55 21.38
CA LEU A 367 -9.77 -15.33 22.50
C LEU A 367 -9.30 -16.78 22.46
N LYS A 368 -9.51 -17.51 23.56
CA LYS A 368 -9.30 -18.96 23.58
C LYS A 368 -10.43 -19.68 22.83
N VAL A 369 -10.11 -20.79 22.20
CA VAL A 369 -11.11 -21.65 21.51
C VAL A 369 -12.25 -22.05 22.44
N GLY A 370 -11.95 -22.39 23.71
CA GLY A 370 -12.95 -22.76 24.71
C GLY A 370 -13.90 -21.63 25.14
N ASP A 371 -13.53 -20.37 24.87
CA ASP A 371 -14.36 -19.19 25.19
C ASP A 371 -15.35 -18.85 24.05
N LEU A 372 -15.37 -19.60 22.94
CA LEU A 372 -16.34 -19.44 21.86
C LEU A 372 -17.76 -19.80 22.35
N PRO A 373 -18.68 -18.83 22.43
CA PRO A 373 -19.99 -19.07 23.05
C PRO A 373 -20.93 -19.93 22.21
N GLY A 374 -21.86 -20.62 22.87
CA GLY A 374 -22.97 -21.31 22.24
C GLY A 374 -22.64 -22.63 21.56
N LEU A 375 -21.40 -23.13 21.71
CA LEU A 375 -20.94 -24.36 21.09
C LEU A 375 -20.31 -25.32 22.12
N PRO A 376 -20.50 -26.64 22.00
CA PRO A 376 -19.76 -27.61 22.79
C PRO A 376 -18.30 -27.68 22.36
N ALA A 377 -17.39 -28.13 23.23
CA ALA A 377 -15.94 -28.12 23.03
C ALA A 377 -15.47 -28.71 21.68
N ALA A 378 -16.10 -29.80 21.23
CA ALA A 378 -15.76 -30.41 19.95
C ALA A 378 -16.07 -29.49 18.76
N GLU A 379 -17.22 -28.81 18.79
CA GLU A 379 -17.65 -27.88 17.75
C GLU A 379 -16.85 -26.57 17.79
N GLN A 380 -16.42 -26.11 18.99
CA GLN A 380 -15.50 -24.97 19.16
C GLN A 380 -14.18 -25.26 18.43
N CYS A 381 -13.58 -26.45 18.65
CA CYS A 381 -12.35 -26.86 17.99
C CYS A 381 -12.54 -27.03 16.46
N GLU A 382 -13.68 -27.52 16.01
CA GLU A 382 -13.97 -27.68 14.58
C GLU A 382 -14.11 -26.30 13.89
N LEU A 383 -14.88 -25.39 14.47
CA LEU A 383 -15.01 -24.02 14.00
C LEU A 383 -13.63 -23.32 13.96
N ALA A 384 -12.85 -23.42 15.05
CA ALA A 384 -11.52 -22.85 15.14
C ALA A 384 -10.60 -23.38 14.02
N ARG A 385 -10.58 -24.69 13.81
CA ARG A 385 -9.79 -25.33 12.74
C ARG A 385 -10.20 -24.79 11.38
N ARG A 386 -11.48 -24.69 11.11
CA ARG A 386 -12.00 -24.15 9.86
C ARG A 386 -11.55 -22.71 9.65
N LEU A 387 -11.67 -21.84 10.68
CA LEU A 387 -11.26 -20.45 10.60
C LEU A 387 -9.75 -20.28 10.33
N VAL A 388 -8.91 -21.15 10.92
CA VAL A 388 -7.45 -21.15 10.67
C VAL A 388 -7.14 -21.63 9.26
N VAL A 389 -7.71 -22.75 8.82
CA VAL A 389 -7.48 -23.30 7.47
C VAL A 389 -7.94 -22.33 6.38
N GLU A 390 -9.06 -21.63 6.61
CA GLU A 390 -9.57 -20.62 5.70
C GLU A 390 -8.86 -19.25 5.86
N SER A 391 -7.84 -19.18 6.74
CA SER A 391 -7.02 -17.97 7.01
C SER A 391 -7.84 -16.75 7.45
N VAL A 392 -8.96 -16.98 8.13
CA VAL A 392 -9.78 -15.96 8.80
C VAL A 392 -9.19 -15.60 10.15
N ALA A 393 -8.74 -16.59 10.89
CA ALA A 393 -8.00 -16.45 12.13
C ALA A 393 -6.62 -17.13 12.03
N VAL A 394 -5.76 -16.84 12.97
CA VAL A 394 -4.43 -17.46 13.12
C VAL A 394 -4.24 -17.91 14.56
N VAL A 395 -3.38 -18.91 14.75
CA VAL A 395 -2.80 -19.24 16.06
C VAL A 395 -1.53 -18.39 16.20
N PRO A 396 -1.48 -17.41 17.12
CA PRO A 396 -0.38 -16.44 17.20
C PRO A 396 1.00 -17.10 17.36
N ASP A 397 1.13 -18.09 18.25
CA ASP A 397 2.39 -18.78 18.51
C ASP A 397 2.92 -19.59 17.29
N ALA A 398 2.08 -19.84 16.30
CA ALA A 398 2.45 -20.48 15.05
C ALA A 398 2.75 -19.48 13.90
N GLN A 399 2.74 -18.19 14.17
CA GLN A 399 3.20 -17.19 13.22
C GLN A 399 4.71 -17.00 13.33
N PRO A 400 5.43 -16.69 12.24
CA PRO A 400 6.83 -16.32 12.34
C PRO A 400 6.93 -15.06 13.19
N VAL A 401 7.76 -15.13 14.23
CA VAL A 401 8.12 -13.95 15.02
C VAL A 401 8.90 -13.05 14.07
N HIS A 402 8.34 -11.91 13.70
CA HIS A 402 9.10 -10.85 13.05
C HIS A 402 9.98 -10.23 14.16
N HIS A 403 11.15 -10.81 14.39
CA HIS A 403 12.16 -10.22 15.27
C HIS A 403 12.57 -8.87 14.65
N GLY A 404 11.96 -7.79 15.11
CA GLY A 404 12.60 -6.49 15.12
C GLY A 404 13.86 -6.65 15.97
N GLY A 405 15.02 -6.50 15.32
CA GLY A 405 16.34 -6.86 15.81
C GLY A 405 16.57 -6.67 17.31
N ASP A 406 16.72 -7.76 18.00
CA ASP A 406 17.43 -7.78 19.28
C ASP A 406 17.99 -9.18 19.59
N GLU A 407 18.82 -9.70 18.69
CA GLU A 407 19.75 -10.81 18.97
C GLU A 407 20.98 -10.73 18.05
N ARG A 408 21.72 -9.63 18.14
CA ARG A 408 23.15 -9.62 17.81
C ARG A 408 23.93 -9.14 19.05
N GLY A 409 23.73 -9.87 20.15
CA GLY A 409 24.46 -9.74 21.38
C GLY A 409 25.53 -10.81 21.49
N THR A 410 26.77 -10.38 21.63
CA THR A 410 27.90 -11.01 22.32
C THR A 410 28.26 -12.45 21.97
N GLY A 411 29.28 -12.56 21.14
CA GLY A 411 30.07 -13.79 20.96
C GLY A 411 31.48 -13.46 20.49
N ALA A 412 32.36 -13.23 21.51
CA ALA A 412 33.82 -13.23 21.56
C ALA A 412 34.58 -13.18 20.21
#